data_87d4b34c055c678e7ce6d748a6e797b7
#
_entry.id   87d4b34c055c678e7ce6d748a6e797b7
#
_cell.length_a   1.000
_cell.length_b   1.000
_cell.length_c   1.000
_cell.angle_alpha   90.00
_cell.angle_beta   90.00
_cell.angle_gamma   90.00
#
_symmetry.space_group_name_H-M   'P 1'
#
loop_
_entity.id
_entity.type
_entity.pdbx_description
1 polymer ?
#
loop_
_entity_poly.entity_id
_entity_poly.type
_entity_poly.pdbx_seq_one_letter_code
_entity_poly.pdbx_strand_id
1 'polypeptide(L)'
;TIFHVAAAMGGAPADIFLNTVVTTKNLCEAIARTAPSRGNKPPLFVLVSSFGVYGVADLPRGTVVDEGTPLENKPARRDPYSQGKLRQEKLCWEYHDKGIIRLAVARPGVIYGPRGGAFSARVGLNLFGVFLHLGGRNTLPLTYVDNCAEAIALLGDRPEAAGQVYNVVDDDLVDADDYLRRYKQRVTPLRSVSLPYPVTMLMSHAVERYHRASKGQLPAVFTPYKTKTTWKGNRFSNEKLKAIGWRPIVTTEQGLERTFEHLKARAS
;
A
#
# COMPACT_ATOMS: atom_id res chain seq x y z
N THR A 1 -0.62 17.75 -16.55
CA THR A 1 -0.76 16.76 -15.45
C THR A 1 0.57 16.52 -14.77
N ILE A 2 0.56 16.36 -13.46
CA ILE A 2 1.74 16.01 -12.65
C ILE A 2 1.45 14.68 -11.96
N PHE A 3 2.30 13.66 -12.17
CA PHE A 3 2.23 12.38 -11.50
C PHE A 3 3.21 12.36 -10.32
N HIS A 4 2.69 12.37 -9.10
CA HIS A 4 3.50 12.34 -7.88
C HIS A 4 3.55 10.93 -7.30
N VAL A 5 4.53 10.16 -7.74
CA VAL A 5 4.75 8.76 -7.32
C VAL A 5 5.79 8.66 -6.20
N ALA A 6 6.55 9.74 -5.97
CA ALA A 6 7.67 9.74 -5.04
C ALA A 6 7.23 9.60 -3.57
N ALA A 7 7.83 8.63 -2.89
CA ALA A 7 7.74 8.44 -1.44
C ALA A 7 8.87 7.53 -0.96
N ALA A 8 9.35 7.73 0.27
CA ALA A 8 10.28 6.81 0.88
C ALA A 8 9.56 5.54 1.35
N MET A 9 10.06 4.38 0.94
CA MET A 9 9.50 3.07 1.28
C MET A 9 10.10 2.46 2.55
N GLY A 10 11.23 3.00 3.04
CA GLY A 10 11.96 2.53 4.21
C GLY A 10 12.96 3.59 4.69
N GLY A 11 13.67 3.29 5.76
CA GLY A 11 14.59 4.20 6.42
C GLY A 11 14.10 4.61 7.81
N ALA A 12 14.81 5.53 8.44
CA ALA A 12 14.38 6.09 9.72
C ALA A 12 13.07 6.89 9.56
N PRO A 13 12.25 7.02 10.61
CA PRO A 13 11.01 7.79 10.54
C PRO A 13 11.19 9.23 10.03
N ALA A 14 12.32 9.86 10.38
CA ALA A 14 12.67 11.20 9.91
C ALA A 14 12.91 11.23 8.39
N ASP A 15 13.64 10.24 7.85
CA ASP A 15 13.93 10.14 6.42
C ASP A 15 12.65 9.92 5.63
N ILE A 16 11.73 9.06 6.13
CA ILE A 16 10.43 8.84 5.51
C ILE A 16 9.62 10.14 5.50
N PHE A 17 9.62 10.89 6.60
CA PHE A 17 8.92 12.16 6.67
C PHE A 17 9.52 13.19 5.70
N LEU A 18 10.82 13.38 5.70
CA LEU A 18 11.52 14.31 4.81
C LEU A 18 11.29 13.98 3.34
N ASN A 19 11.50 12.71 2.96
CA ASN A 19 11.44 12.28 1.57
C ASN A 19 10.02 11.99 1.06
N THR A 20 9.00 12.05 1.92
CA THR A 20 7.60 11.88 1.52
C THR A 20 6.81 13.18 1.71
N VAL A 21 6.79 13.72 2.93
CA VAL A 21 5.91 14.85 3.25
C VAL A 21 6.56 16.19 2.86
N VAL A 22 7.82 16.41 3.25
CA VAL A 22 8.50 17.70 2.97
C VAL A 22 8.77 17.86 1.48
N THR A 23 9.19 16.81 0.77
CA THR A 23 9.35 16.86 -0.70
C THR A 23 8.04 17.16 -1.40
N THR A 24 6.91 16.58 -0.94
CA THR A 24 5.58 16.89 -1.48
C THR A 24 5.21 18.34 -1.24
N LYS A 25 5.45 18.86 -0.03
CA LYS A 25 5.23 20.27 0.29
C LYS A 25 6.03 21.18 -0.65
N ASN A 26 7.33 20.92 -0.82
CA ASN A 26 8.20 21.70 -1.68
C ASN A 26 7.72 21.70 -3.13
N LEU A 27 7.24 20.56 -3.63
CA LEU A 27 6.65 20.47 -4.97
C LEU A 27 5.38 21.31 -5.08
N CYS A 28 4.46 21.23 -4.14
CA CYS A 28 3.23 22.03 -4.14
C CYS A 28 3.53 23.53 -4.03
N GLU A 29 4.51 23.94 -3.23
CA GLU A 29 4.96 25.34 -3.14
C GLU A 29 5.60 25.82 -4.44
N ALA A 30 6.39 24.97 -5.13
CA ALA A 30 6.92 25.31 -6.44
C ALA A 30 5.80 25.48 -7.48
N ILE A 31 4.77 24.63 -7.43
CA ILE A 31 3.57 24.78 -8.26
C ILE A 31 2.86 26.11 -7.98
N ALA A 32 2.72 26.48 -6.72
CA ALA A 32 2.10 27.75 -6.32
C ALA A 32 2.91 28.96 -6.85
N ARG A 33 4.24 28.95 -6.65
CA ARG A 33 5.12 30.03 -7.13
C ARG A 33 5.10 30.22 -8.65
N THR A 34 4.94 29.13 -9.41
CA THR A 34 4.90 29.17 -10.88
C THR A 34 3.48 29.37 -11.44
N ALA A 35 2.46 29.56 -10.62
CA ALA A 35 1.08 29.76 -11.05
C ALA A 35 0.90 30.94 -12.02
N PRO A 36 1.52 32.15 -11.82
CA PRO A 36 1.37 33.25 -12.72
C PRO A 36 1.84 32.96 -14.15
N SER A 37 2.97 32.25 -14.31
CA SER A 37 3.51 31.86 -15.64
C SER A 37 2.62 30.86 -16.38
N ARG A 38 1.66 30.23 -15.70
CA ARG A 38 0.68 29.31 -16.28
C ARG A 38 -0.72 29.90 -16.41
N GLY A 39 -0.86 31.21 -16.30
CA GLY A 39 -2.16 31.90 -16.30
C GLY A 39 -3.06 31.49 -15.11
N ASN A 40 -2.46 31.20 -13.97
CA ASN A 40 -3.12 30.76 -12.73
C ASN A 40 -4.00 29.49 -12.84
N LYS A 41 -3.78 28.68 -13.88
CA LYS A 41 -4.49 27.40 -14.06
C LYS A 41 -3.87 26.32 -13.17
N PRO A 42 -4.63 25.73 -12.21
CA PRO A 42 -4.11 24.65 -11.38
C PRO A 42 -3.90 23.37 -12.22
N PRO A 43 -2.72 22.72 -12.14
CA PRO A 43 -2.48 21.46 -12.84
C PRO A 43 -3.31 20.33 -12.23
N LEU A 44 -3.67 19.33 -13.03
CA LEU A 44 -4.11 18.05 -12.50
C LEU A 44 -2.91 17.38 -11.82
N PHE A 45 -3.11 16.97 -10.55
CA PHE A 45 -2.07 16.39 -9.72
C PHE A 45 -2.53 15.00 -9.27
N VAL A 46 -1.91 13.96 -9.83
CA VAL A 46 -2.21 12.56 -9.49
C VAL A 46 -1.25 12.12 -8.38
N LEU A 47 -1.78 12.00 -7.18
CA LEU A 47 -1.03 11.49 -6.03
C LEU A 47 -1.15 9.96 -5.96
N VAL A 48 -0.03 9.26 -5.92
CA VAL A 48 0.00 7.83 -5.57
C VAL A 48 0.11 7.71 -4.06
N SER A 49 -1.03 7.46 -3.39
CA SER A 49 -1.15 7.18 -1.97
C SER A 49 -0.97 5.67 -1.68
N SER A 50 -1.71 5.06 -0.79
CA SER A 50 -1.64 3.63 -0.47
C SER A 50 -2.88 3.17 0.30
N PHE A 51 -3.24 1.88 0.23
CA PHE A 51 -4.18 1.25 1.17
C PHE A 51 -3.72 1.36 2.64
N GLY A 52 -2.44 1.63 2.85
CA GLY A 52 -1.87 1.91 4.17
C GLY A 52 -2.54 3.06 4.93
N VAL A 53 -3.29 3.93 4.26
CA VAL A 53 -3.99 5.07 4.91
C VAL A 53 -5.31 4.67 5.59
N TYR A 54 -5.91 3.54 5.24
CA TYR A 54 -7.19 3.12 5.80
C TYR A 54 -7.10 2.62 7.24
N GLY A 55 -8.08 3.02 8.08
CA GLY A 55 -8.23 2.64 9.48
C GLY A 55 -8.97 1.31 9.67
N VAL A 56 -8.51 0.23 9.06
CA VAL A 56 -9.25 -1.05 9.00
C VAL A 56 -9.19 -1.89 10.27
N ALA A 57 -8.32 -1.60 11.25
CA ALA A 57 -8.13 -2.45 12.42
C ALA A 57 -9.37 -2.54 13.32
N ASP A 58 -10.13 -1.46 13.41
CA ASP A 58 -11.27 -1.35 14.30
C ASP A 58 -12.63 -1.58 13.58
N LEU A 59 -12.60 -1.85 12.26
CA LEU A 59 -13.80 -2.20 11.47
C LEU A 59 -14.25 -3.64 11.74
N PRO A 60 -15.50 -4.03 11.43
CA PRO A 60 -15.96 -5.40 11.46
C PRO A 60 -15.09 -6.33 10.59
N ARG A 61 -15.03 -7.62 10.94
CA ARG A 61 -14.37 -8.61 10.11
C ARG A 61 -15.09 -8.76 8.77
N GLY A 62 -14.34 -8.92 7.69
CA GLY A 62 -14.92 -9.11 6.36
C GLY A 62 -15.44 -7.83 5.71
N THR A 63 -15.18 -6.66 6.29
CA THR A 63 -15.56 -5.37 5.69
C THR A 63 -14.99 -5.24 4.28
N VAL A 64 -15.79 -4.72 3.36
CA VAL A 64 -15.31 -4.29 2.04
C VAL A 64 -14.62 -2.94 2.20
N VAL A 65 -13.35 -2.89 1.87
CA VAL A 65 -12.55 -1.65 1.85
C VAL A 65 -12.74 -0.98 0.50
N ASP A 66 -13.45 0.11 0.51
CA ASP A 66 -13.71 1.01 -0.61
C ASP A 66 -13.20 2.42 -0.30
N GLU A 67 -13.45 3.38 -1.19
CA GLU A 67 -13.00 4.77 -1.03
C GLU A 67 -13.74 5.52 0.09
N GLY A 68 -14.92 5.05 0.51
CA GLY A 68 -15.67 5.54 1.67
C GLY A 68 -15.16 5.02 3.00
N THR A 69 -14.28 4.04 3.00
CA THR A 69 -13.69 3.49 4.22
C THR A 69 -12.90 4.55 4.99
N PRO A 70 -13.13 4.73 6.31
CA PRO A 70 -12.45 5.74 7.10
C PRO A 70 -10.93 5.63 7.06
N LEU A 71 -10.25 6.77 6.99
CA LEU A 71 -8.81 6.84 7.18
C LEU A 71 -8.44 6.56 8.65
N GLU A 72 -7.19 6.13 8.87
CA GLU A 72 -6.68 5.90 10.22
C GLU A 72 -6.65 7.20 11.03
N ASN A 73 -7.43 7.23 12.09
CA ASN A 73 -7.56 8.39 12.98
C ASN A 73 -6.53 8.43 14.13
N LYS A 74 -5.78 7.34 14.31
CA LYS A 74 -4.69 7.21 15.29
C LYS A 74 -3.37 6.84 14.60
N PRO A 75 -2.77 7.77 13.82
CA PRO A 75 -1.59 7.48 13.00
C PRO A 75 -0.41 6.89 13.78
N ALA A 76 -0.26 7.22 15.06
CA ALA A 76 0.80 6.67 15.91
C ALA A 76 0.76 5.13 16.06
N ARG A 77 -0.38 4.48 15.74
CA ARG A 77 -0.52 3.01 15.72
C ARG A 77 0.07 2.37 14.46
N ARG A 78 0.37 3.22 13.45
CA ARG A 78 0.85 2.78 12.14
C ARG A 78 2.37 2.77 12.07
N ASP A 79 2.87 2.05 11.08
CA ASP A 79 4.26 2.13 10.68
C ASP A 79 4.59 3.52 10.09
N PRO A 80 5.88 3.93 10.10
CA PRO A 80 6.28 5.26 9.62
C PRO A 80 5.89 5.54 8.17
N TYR A 81 5.91 4.53 7.30
CA TYR A 81 5.47 4.67 5.90
C TYR A 81 3.99 5.07 5.82
N SER A 82 3.11 4.33 6.50
CA SER A 82 1.67 4.65 6.52
C SER A 82 1.39 6.03 7.13
N GLN A 83 2.13 6.40 8.18
CA GLN A 83 2.05 7.76 8.76
C GLN A 83 2.46 8.83 7.75
N GLY A 84 3.54 8.59 7.00
CA GLY A 84 4.00 9.47 5.93
C GLY A 84 2.94 9.66 4.85
N LYS A 85 2.33 8.55 4.38
CA LYS A 85 1.27 8.59 3.36
C LYS A 85 0.01 9.31 3.82
N LEU A 86 -0.43 9.11 5.08
CA LEU A 86 -1.55 9.84 5.65
C LEU A 86 -1.31 11.37 5.66
N ARG A 87 -0.11 11.79 6.08
CA ARG A 87 0.26 13.20 6.11
C ARG A 87 0.44 13.78 4.70
N GLN A 88 1.03 13.00 3.78
CA GLN A 88 1.20 13.38 2.38
C GLN A 88 -0.16 13.63 1.71
N GLU A 89 -1.09 12.69 1.87
CA GLU A 89 -2.43 12.81 1.29
C GLU A 89 -3.19 14.00 1.87
N LYS A 90 -3.19 14.17 3.19
CA LYS A 90 -3.79 15.33 3.85
C LYS A 90 -3.21 16.64 3.34
N LEU A 91 -1.90 16.74 3.22
CA LEU A 91 -1.22 17.93 2.69
C LEU A 91 -1.67 18.24 1.26
N CYS A 92 -1.77 17.23 0.39
CA CYS A 92 -2.24 17.44 -0.99
C CYS A 92 -3.69 17.94 -1.03
N TRP A 93 -4.58 17.44 -0.15
CA TRP A 93 -5.93 17.98 -0.02
C TRP A 93 -5.94 19.45 0.39
N GLU A 94 -5.09 19.85 1.34
CA GLU A 94 -4.97 21.27 1.75
C GLU A 94 -4.55 22.19 0.57
N TYR A 95 -3.69 21.72 -0.35
CA TYR A 95 -3.33 22.46 -1.56
C TYR A 95 -4.42 22.42 -2.64
N HIS A 96 -5.19 21.35 -2.70
CA HIS A 96 -6.38 21.26 -3.54
C HIS A 96 -7.44 22.26 -3.12
N ASP A 97 -7.77 22.33 -1.82
CA ASP A 97 -8.78 23.24 -1.25
C ASP A 97 -8.40 24.70 -1.45
N LYS A 98 -7.08 25.01 -1.50
CA LYS A 98 -6.55 26.31 -1.83
C LYS A 98 -6.57 26.64 -3.34
N GLY A 99 -7.01 25.72 -4.19
CA GLY A 99 -7.03 25.89 -5.63
C GLY A 99 -5.64 25.88 -6.32
N ILE A 100 -4.58 25.44 -5.64
CA ILE A 100 -3.21 25.40 -6.16
C ILE A 100 -3.01 24.20 -7.09
N ILE A 101 -3.65 23.07 -6.81
CA ILE A 101 -3.67 21.86 -7.62
C ILE A 101 -5.11 21.34 -7.77
N ARG A 102 -5.37 20.55 -8.80
CA ARG A 102 -6.58 19.72 -8.92
C ARG A 102 -6.18 18.29 -8.59
N LEU A 103 -6.48 17.83 -7.39
CA LEU A 103 -5.99 16.57 -6.85
C LEU A 103 -6.85 15.38 -7.31
N ALA A 104 -6.20 14.34 -7.84
CA ALA A 104 -6.75 12.99 -7.96
C ALA A 104 -5.86 12.05 -7.14
N VAL A 105 -6.45 11.14 -6.34
CA VAL A 105 -5.70 10.23 -5.47
C VAL A 105 -5.88 8.79 -5.92
N ALA A 106 -4.78 8.12 -6.26
CA ALA A 106 -4.72 6.67 -6.41
C ALA A 106 -4.27 6.04 -5.09
N ARG A 107 -5.02 5.09 -4.55
CA ARG A 107 -4.64 4.26 -3.40
C ARG A 107 -4.38 2.83 -3.87
N PRO A 108 -3.16 2.48 -4.27
CA PRO A 108 -2.84 1.10 -4.61
C PRO A 108 -2.77 0.21 -3.38
N GLY A 109 -3.10 -1.06 -3.60
CA GLY A 109 -2.88 -2.14 -2.65
C GLY A 109 -1.40 -2.52 -2.56
N VAL A 110 -1.12 -3.81 -2.46
CA VAL A 110 0.26 -4.34 -2.48
C VAL A 110 0.70 -4.48 -3.93
N ILE A 111 1.55 -3.59 -4.39
CA ILE A 111 2.09 -3.65 -5.75
C ILE A 111 3.05 -4.83 -5.85
N TYR A 112 2.82 -5.71 -6.85
CA TYR A 112 3.65 -6.87 -7.12
C TYR A 112 3.99 -6.94 -8.62
N GLY A 113 5.02 -7.74 -8.95
CA GLY A 113 5.45 -7.92 -10.34
C GLY A 113 6.93 -8.31 -10.43
N PRO A 114 7.46 -8.55 -11.65
CA PRO A 114 8.88 -8.73 -11.89
C PRO A 114 9.69 -7.58 -11.27
N ARG A 115 10.80 -7.86 -10.64
CA ARG A 115 11.65 -6.92 -9.88
C ARG A 115 11.07 -6.44 -8.54
N GLY A 116 9.87 -6.87 -8.15
CA GLY A 116 9.34 -6.69 -6.79
C GLY A 116 9.94 -7.69 -5.79
N GLY A 117 9.58 -7.54 -4.52
CA GLY A 117 9.91 -8.54 -3.49
C GLY A 117 9.05 -9.80 -3.62
N ALA A 118 9.60 -10.95 -3.18
CA ALA A 118 8.88 -12.23 -3.22
C ALA A 118 7.63 -12.24 -2.33
N PHE A 119 7.67 -11.55 -1.20
CA PHE A 119 6.58 -11.56 -0.22
C PHE A 119 6.30 -10.18 0.33
N SER A 120 5.02 -9.90 0.49
CA SER A 120 4.57 -8.82 1.38
C SER A 120 4.52 -9.31 2.83
N ALA A 121 4.61 -8.39 3.79
CA ALA A 121 4.44 -8.70 5.20
C ALA A 121 3.05 -9.29 5.57
N ARG A 122 2.09 -9.27 4.64
CA ARG A 122 0.76 -9.89 4.79
C ARG A 122 0.78 -11.40 4.54
N VAL A 123 1.76 -11.89 3.77
CA VAL A 123 1.98 -13.34 3.54
C VAL A 123 2.86 -13.92 4.64
N GLY A 124 3.87 -13.18 5.07
CA GLY A 124 4.78 -13.62 6.11
C GLY A 124 6.14 -12.93 6.02
N LEU A 125 7.07 -13.42 6.82
CA LEU A 125 8.45 -12.93 6.84
C LEU A 125 9.42 -14.06 7.17
N ASN A 126 10.63 -13.94 6.62
CA ASN A 126 11.71 -14.86 6.93
C ASN A 126 12.38 -14.46 8.24
N LEU A 127 12.48 -15.41 9.14
CA LEU A 127 13.16 -15.24 10.43
C LEU A 127 14.12 -16.43 10.63
N PHE A 128 15.43 -16.15 10.65
CA PHE A 128 16.48 -17.17 10.84
C PHE A 128 16.36 -18.39 9.91
N GLY A 129 16.02 -18.17 8.63
CA GLY A 129 15.90 -19.24 7.63
C GLY A 129 14.57 -20.02 7.66
N VAL A 130 13.65 -19.65 8.54
CA VAL A 130 12.28 -20.19 8.59
C VAL A 130 11.30 -19.09 8.20
N PHE A 131 10.43 -19.39 7.26
CA PHE A 131 9.38 -18.47 6.85
C PHE A 131 8.18 -18.56 7.81
N LEU A 132 7.94 -17.50 8.55
CA LEU A 132 6.76 -17.38 9.40
C LEU A 132 5.58 -16.93 8.52
N HIS A 133 4.67 -17.86 8.23
CA HIS A 133 3.50 -17.60 7.43
C HIS A 133 2.39 -16.95 8.27
N LEU A 134 1.85 -15.87 7.75
CA LEU A 134 0.86 -15.01 8.40
C LEU A 134 -0.38 -14.86 7.51
N GLY A 135 -1.50 -14.51 8.12
CA GLY A 135 -2.72 -14.15 7.40
C GLY A 135 -3.61 -15.31 6.97
N GLY A 136 -3.08 -16.51 6.76
CA GLY A 136 -3.88 -17.67 6.38
C GLY A 136 -4.75 -17.38 5.13
N ARG A 137 -6.05 -17.66 5.22
CA ARG A 137 -7.02 -17.42 4.13
C ARG A 137 -7.49 -15.95 4.01
N ASN A 138 -6.70 -14.98 4.48
CA ASN A 138 -7.06 -13.59 4.30
C ASN A 138 -6.61 -13.09 2.92
N THR A 139 -7.54 -12.49 2.21
CA THR A 139 -7.32 -11.93 0.87
C THR A 139 -6.21 -10.90 0.88
N LEU A 140 -5.33 -10.97 -0.10
CA LEU A 140 -4.26 -10.00 -0.32
C LEU A 140 -4.76 -8.90 -1.27
N PRO A 141 -4.67 -7.62 -0.92
CA PRO A 141 -5.01 -6.52 -1.82
C PRO A 141 -3.90 -6.34 -2.86
N LEU A 142 -3.79 -7.25 -3.80
CA LEU A 142 -2.74 -7.23 -4.81
C LEU A 142 -3.05 -6.24 -5.92
N THR A 143 -2.00 -5.62 -6.46
CA THR A 143 -2.06 -4.74 -7.62
C THR A 143 -0.86 -5.04 -8.50
N TYR A 144 -1.08 -5.61 -9.68
CA TYR A 144 0.02 -5.87 -10.61
C TYR A 144 0.61 -4.55 -11.10
N VAL A 145 1.94 -4.49 -11.25
CA VAL A 145 2.65 -3.24 -11.51
C VAL A 145 2.16 -2.51 -12.77
N ASP A 146 1.89 -3.24 -13.86
CA ASP A 146 1.41 -2.64 -15.10
C ASP A 146 -0.06 -2.17 -14.95
N ASN A 147 -0.91 -2.92 -14.24
CA ASN A 147 -2.28 -2.52 -13.92
C ASN A 147 -2.30 -1.23 -13.07
N CYS A 148 -1.34 -1.12 -12.13
CA CYS A 148 -1.17 0.07 -11.32
C CYS A 148 -0.76 1.27 -12.17
N ALA A 149 0.19 1.08 -13.08
CA ALA A 149 0.66 2.13 -13.98
C ALA A 149 -0.46 2.64 -14.90
N GLU A 150 -1.25 1.71 -15.49
CA GLU A 150 -2.42 2.05 -16.30
C GLU A 150 -3.47 2.84 -15.51
N ALA A 151 -3.76 2.44 -14.27
CA ALA A 151 -4.69 3.17 -13.42
C ALA A 151 -4.21 4.61 -13.17
N ILE A 152 -2.93 4.77 -12.85
CA ILE A 152 -2.33 6.10 -12.62
C ILE A 152 -2.36 6.95 -13.88
N ALA A 153 -2.03 6.38 -15.05
CA ALA A 153 -2.07 7.07 -16.35
C ALA A 153 -3.50 7.51 -16.67
N LEU A 154 -4.48 6.60 -16.54
CA LEU A 154 -5.90 6.92 -16.75
C LEU A 154 -6.36 8.11 -15.90
N LEU A 155 -6.00 8.17 -14.62
CA LEU A 155 -6.35 9.30 -13.75
C LEU A 155 -5.75 10.62 -14.25
N GLY A 156 -4.58 10.58 -14.87
CA GLY A 156 -3.92 11.75 -15.45
C GLY A 156 -4.58 12.27 -16.74
N ASP A 157 -5.29 11.39 -17.44
CA ASP A 157 -6.00 11.70 -18.69
C ASP A 157 -7.50 12.02 -18.45
N ARG A 158 -7.96 11.94 -17.19
CA ARG A 158 -9.37 12.18 -16.81
C ARG A 158 -9.49 13.43 -15.94
N PRO A 159 -9.82 14.60 -16.52
CA PRO A 159 -10.03 15.82 -15.74
C PRO A 159 -11.09 15.69 -14.64
N GLU A 160 -12.08 14.81 -14.85
CA GLU A 160 -13.13 14.46 -13.89
C GLU A 160 -12.65 13.66 -12.68
N ALA A 161 -11.44 13.11 -12.73
CA ALA A 161 -10.81 12.45 -11.59
C ALA A 161 -10.40 13.45 -10.50
N ALA A 162 -10.32 14.74 -10.81
CA ALA A 162 -10.00 15.78 -9.84
C ALA A 162 -11.05 15.85 -8.72
N GLY A 163 -10.60 15.98 -7.48
CA GLY A 163 -11.45 15.94 -6.29
C GLY A 163 -11.86 14.52 -5.88
N GLN A 164 -11.29 13.48 -6.50
CA GLN A 164 -11.71 12.11 -6.25
C GLN A 164 -10.55 11.21 -5.79
N VAL A 165 -10.92 10.14 -5.09
CA VAL A 165 -10.03 9.06 -4.64
C VAL A 165 -10.43 7.78 -5.34
N TYR A 166 -9.44 6.95 -5.70
CA TYR A 166 -9.64 5.68 -6.36
C TYR A 166 -8.77 4.58 -5.75
N ASN A 167 -9.39 3.48 -5.37
CA ASN A 167 -8.68 2.26 -5.01
C ASN A 167 -8.14 1.58 -6.26
N VAL A 168 -6.87 1.18 -6.20
CA VAL A 168 -6.22 0.44 -7.28
C VAL A 168 -5.87 -0.95 -6.76
N VAL A 169 -6.66 -1.94 -7.15
CA VAL A 169 -6.50 -3.34 -6.76
C VAL A 169 -6.98 -4.22 -7.91
N ASP A 170 -6.29 -5.34 -8.14
CA ASP A 170 -6.65 -6.29 -9.20
C ASP A 170 -7.98 -7.00 -8.90
N ASP A 171 -8.54 -7.63 -9.92
CA ASP A 171 -9.63 -8.59 -9.78
C ASP A 171 -9.08 -9.97 -9.34
N ASP A 172 -9.95 -10.89 -8.94
CA ASP A 172 -9.62 -12.31 -8.64
C ASP A 172 -8.45 -12.46 -7.64
N LEU A 173 -8.50 -11.70 -6.56
CA LEU A 173 -7.45 -11.66 -5.55
C LEU A 173 -7.27 -13.01 -4.85
N VAL A 174 -6.03 -13.41 -4.67
CA VAL A 174 -5.65 -14.62 -3.93
C VAL A 174 -5.51 -14.33 -2.43
N ASP A 175 -5.63 -15.37 -1.60
CA ASP A 175 -5.30 -15.29 -0.19
C ASP A 175 -3.81 -15.60 0.09
N ALA A 176 -3.40 -15.40 1.34
CA ALA A 176 -1.99 -15.58 1.73
C ALA A 176 -1.55 -17.05 1.69
N ASP A 177 -2.45 -18.00 2.00
CA ASP A 177 -2.18 -19.44 1.91
C ASP A 177 -1.95 -19.85 0.45
N ASP A 178 -2.83 -19.41 -0.46
CA ASP A 178 -2.74 -19.71 -1.89
C ASP A 178 -1.47 -19.11 -2.51
N TYR A 179 -1.16 -17.85 -2.18
CA TYR A 179 0.06 -17.19 -2.64
C TYR A 179 1.32 -17.99 -2.22
N LEU A 180 1.43 -18.35 -0.93
CA LEU A 180 2.58 -19.09 -0.42
C LEU A 180 2.69 -20.50 -1.03
N ARG A 181 1.56 -21.19 -1.20
CA ARG A 181 1.50 -22.50 -1.85
C ARG A 181 2.03 -22.43 -3.27
N ARG A 182 1.54 -21.49 -4.07
CA ARG A 182 1.98 -21.27 -5.47
C ARG A 182 3.46 -20.90 -5.54
N TYR A 183 3.95 -20.04 -4.65
CA TYR A 183 5.37 -19.70 -4.57
C TYR A 183 6.25 -20.94 -4.35
N LYS A 184 5.89 -21.79 -3.39
CA LYS A 184 6.64 -23.04 -3.10
C LYS A 184 6.67 -24.00 -4.27
N GLN A 185 5.60 -24.06 -5.05
CA GLN A 185 5.49 -24.94 -6.21
C GLN A 185 6.24 -24.42 -7.44
N ARG A 186 6.22 -23.10 -7.66
CA ARG A 186 6.69 -22.50 -8.92
C ARG A 186 8.09 -21.86 -8.81
N VAL A 187 8.51 -21.42 -7.64
CA VAL A 187 9.79 -20.71 -7.45
C VAL A 187 10.81 -21.60 -6.76
N THR A 188 10.63 -21.87 -5.48
CA THR A 188 11.55 -22.71 -4.69
C THR A 188 10.85 -23.28 -3.45
N PRO A 189 11.19 -24.51 -3.03
CA PRO A 189 10.74 -25.03 -1.76
C PRO A 189 11.16 -24.10 -0.61
N LEU A 190 10.25 -23.86 0.33
CA LEU A 190 10.47 -22.97 1.44
C LEU A 190 10.00 -23.61 2.75
N ARG A 191 10.90 -23.74 3.73
CA ARG A 191 10.51 -24.16 5.08
C ARG A 191 9.66 -23.08 5.72
N SER A 192 8.42 -23.39 6.05
CA SER A 192 7.50 -22.44 6.67
C SER A 192 6.72 -23.01 7.82
N VAL A 193 6.42 -22.15 8.79
CA VAL A 193 5.55 -22.42 9.92
C VAL A 193 4.39 -21.44 9.87
N SER A 194 3.16 -21.96 9.84
CA SER A 194 1.96 -21.13 9.90
C SER A 194 1.69 -20.74 11.35
N LEU A 195 1.59 -19.44 11.61
CA LEU A 195 1.28 -18.92 12.94
C LEU A 195 -0.21 -18.57 13.02
N PRO A 196 -0.98 -19.20 13.90
CA PRO A 196 -2.39 -18.83 14.08
C PRO A 196 -2.52 -17.46 14.76
N TYR A 197 -3.67 -16.81 14.54
CA TYR A 197 -3.95 -15.48 15.07
C TYR A 197 -3.64 -15.29 16.56
N PRO A 198 -4.08 -16.18 17.49
CA PRO A 198 -3.82 -15.98 18.92
C PRO A 198 -2.31 -15.96 19.26
N VAL A 199 -1.54 -16.85 18.63
CA VAL A 199 -0.08 -16.93 18.83
C VAL A 199 0.59 -15.67 18.31
N THR A 200 0.24 -15.24 17.10
CA THR A 200 0.79 -14.01 16.51
C THR A 200 0.41 -12.79 17.32
N MET A 201 -0.79 -12.74 17.88
CA MET A 201 -1.23 -11.64 18.73
C MET A 201 -0.41 -11.59 20.04
N LEU A 202 -0.20 -12.73 20.69
CA LEU A 202 0.65 -12.80 21.88
C LEU A 202 2.08 -12.36 21.59
N MET A 203 2.67 -12.85 20.50
CA MET A 203 3.99 -12.43 20.04
C MET A 203 4.04 -10.93 19.77
N SER A 204 3.01 -10.37 19.15
CA SER A 204 2.93 -8.94 18.84
C SER A 204 2.96 -8.08 20.10
N HIS A 205 2.25 -8.47 21.14
CA HIS A 205 2.28 -7.77 22.44
C HIS A 205 3.65 -7.88 23.12
N ALA A 206 4.29 -9.06 23.06
CA ALA A 206 5.62 -9.24 23.61
C ALA A 206 6.66 -8.36 22.89
N VAL A 207 6.65 -8.36 21.55
CA VAL A 207 7.54 -7.52 20.72
C VAL A 207 7.30 -6.03 20.97
N GLU A 208 6.03 -5.60 21.06
CA GLU A 208 5.72 -4.20 21.33
C GLU A 208 6.18 -3.76 22.71
N ARG A 209 6.00 -4.63 23.74
CA ARG A 209 6.48 -4.37 25.10
C ARG A 209 8.01 -4.27 25.14
N TYR A 210 8.70 -5.19 24.44
CA TYR A 210 10.16 -5.17 24.35
C TYR A 210 10.65 -3.93 23.59
N HIS A 211 10.03 -3.56 22.47
CA HIS A 211 10.36 -2.35 21.71
C HIS A 211 10.25 -1.09 22.61
N ARG A 212 9.21 -1.00 23.43
CA ARG A 212 9.07 0.12 24.39
C ARG A 212 10.15 0.08 25.47
N ALA A 213 10.47 -1.10 26.01
CA ALA A 213 11.50 -1.26 27.04
C ALA A 213 12.92 -0.96 26.52
N SER A 214 13.22 -1.34 25.27
CA SER A 214 14.50 -1.09 24.59
C SER A 214 14.63 0.31 24.01
N LYS A 215 13.67 1.23 24.29
CA LYS A 215 13.64 2.58 23.71
C LYS A 215 13.76 2.60 22.18
N GLY A 216 13.20 1.60 21.52
CA GLY A 216 13.14 1.53 20.05
C GLY A 216 14.39 0.95 19.37
N GLN A 217 15.34 0.38 20.10
CA GLN A 217 16.54 -0.23 19.50
C GLN A 217 16.22 -1.41 18.56
N LEU A 218 15.13 -2.14 18.82
CA LEU A 218 14.63 -3.17 17.90
C LEU A 218 13.36 -2.68 17.21
N PRO A 219 13.27 -2.81 15.87
CA PRO A 219 12.09 -2.41 15.15
C PRO A 219 10.88 -3.27 15.55
N ALA A 220 9.73 -2.65 15.76
CA ALA A 220 8.47 -3.36 16.01
C ALA A 220 7.96 -4.00 14.70
N VAL A 221 8.57 -5.13 14.32
CA VAL A 221 8.21 -5.88 13.10
C VAL A 221 6.78 -6.40 13.20
N PHE A 222 6.41 -6.93 14.38
CA PHE A 222 5.06 -7.33 14.74
C PHE A 222 4.46 -6.30 15.69
N THR A 223 3.30 -5.77 15.35
CA THR A 223 2.49 -4.96 16.26
C THR A 223 1.09 -5.54 16.35
N PRO A 224 0.38 -5.38 17.48
CA PRO A 224 -1.02 -5.81 17.59
C PRO A 224 -1.91 -5.22 16.49
N TYR A 225 -1.61 -4.00 16.06
CA TYR A 225 -2.30 -3.36 14.93
C TYR A 225 -2.09 -4.13 13.62
N LYS A 226 -0.83 -4.40 13.24
CA LYS A 226 -0.50 -5.18 12.03
C LYS A 226 -1.13 -6.57 12.07
N THR A 227 -1.04 -7.26 13.21
CA THR A 227 -1.66 -8.57 13.40
C THR A 227 -3.17 -8.50 13.18
N LYS A 228 -3.87 -7.56 13.82
CA LYS A 228 -5.31 -7.36 13.59
C LYS A 228 -5.63 -7.16 12.12
N THR A 229 -4.94 -6.26 11.43
CA THR A 229 -5.22 -5.95 10.02
C THR A 229 -4.91 -7.10 9.07
N THR A 230 -3.90 -7.92 9.37
CA THR A 230 -3.54 -9.10 8.57
C THR A 230 -4.61 -10.20 8.65
N TRP A 231 -5.25 -10.40 9.81
CA TRP A 231 -6.29 -11.44 10.01
C TRP A 231 -7.72 -10.91 9.94
N LYS A 232 -7.92 -9.68 9.44
CA LYS A 232 -9.25 -9.05 9.43
C LYS A 232 -10.22 -9.69 8.43
N GLY A 233 -9.70 -10.37 7.40
CA GLY A 233 -10.52 -10.98 6.35
C GLY A 233 -11.27 -9.94 5.53
N ASN A 234 -10.69 -8.77 5.32
CA ASN A 234 -11.28 -7.72 4.49
C ASN A 234 -11.36 -8.16 3.02
N ARG A 235 -12.37 -7.66 2.34
CA ARG A 235 -12.48 -7.65 0.88
C ARG A 235 -12.12 -6.27 0.37
N PHE A 236 -11.84 -6.13 -0.91
CA PHE A 236 -11.36 -4.88 -1.49
C PHE A 236 -12.16 -4.57 -2.75
N SER A 237 -12.52 -3.30 -2.93
CA SER A 237 -13.30 -2.84 -4.09
C SER A 237 -12.45 -1.92 -4.96
N ASN A 238 -12.55 -2.11 -6.27
CA ASN A 238 -12.03 -1.24 -7.33
C ASN A 238 -13.16 -0.72 -8.25
N GLU A 239 -14.40 -0.89 -7.84
CA GLU A 239 -15.58 -0.58 -8.67
C GLU A 239 -15.64 0.90 -9.09
N LYS A 240 -15.22 1.81 -8.21
CA LYS A 240 -15.17 3.24 -8.54
C LYS A 240 -14.17 3.53 -9.66
N LEU A 241 -13.01 2.86 -9.66
CA LEU A 241 -12.01 2.99 -10.72
C LEU A 241 -12.52 2.37 -12.04
N LYS A 242 -13.21 1.23 -11.95
CA LYS A 242 -13.86 0.61 -13.11
C LYS A 242 -14.96 1.49 -13.72
N ALA A 243 -15.68 2.24 -12.90
CA ALA A 243 -16.74 3.13 -13.36
C ALA A 243 -16.23 4.25 -14.29
N ILE A 244 -14.96 4.65 -14.18
CA ILE A 244 -14.33 5.61 -15.09
C ILE A 244 -13.59 4.95 -16.27
N GLY A 245 -13.81 3.66 -16.49
CA GLY A 245 -13.32 2.92 -17.67
C GLY A 245 -12.03 2.12 -17.48
N TRP A 246 -11.46 2.07 -16.28
CA TRP A 246 -10.30 1.22 -16.02
C TRP A 246 -10.67 -0.26 -16.07
N ARG A 247 -9.77 -1.07 -16.60
CA ARG A 247 -9.79 -2.54 -16.52
C ARG A 247 -8.36 -3.05 -16.34
N PRO A 248 -8.16 -4.12 -15.56
CA PRO A 248 -6.82 -4.75 -15.51
C PRO A 248 -6.41 -5.22 -16.89
N ILE A 249 -5.23 -4.82 -17.35
CA ILE A 249 -4.66 -5.28 -18.63
C ILE A 249 -3.94 -6.64 -18.48
N VAL A 250 -3.64 -7.02 -17.24
CA VAL A 250 -3.03 -8.30 -16.87
C VAL A 250 -3.89 -8.91 -15.77
N THR A 251 -4.33 -10.17 -15.95
CA THR A 251 -5.09 -10.87 -14.91
C THR A 251 -4.19 -11.18 -13.70
N THR A 252 -4.78 -11.37 -12.52
CA THR A 252 -4.01 -11.75 -11.31
C THR A 252 -3.20 -13.04 -11.55
N GLU A 253 -3.76 -14.04 -12.23
CA GLU A 253 -3.05 -15.29 -12.56
C GLU A 253 -1.82 -15.03 -13.45
N GLN A 254 -1.97 -14.27 -14.52
CA GLN A 254 -0.86 -13.89 -15.41
C GLN A 254 0.21 -13.07 -14.68
N GLY A 255 -0.21 -12.13 -13.83
CA GLY A 255 0.69 -11.31 -13.03
C GLY A 255 1.51 -12.13 -12.04
N LEU A 256 0.89 -13.10 -11.37
CA LEU A 256 1.57 -14.04 -10.46
C LEU A 256 2.54 -14.93 -11.23
N GLU A 257 2.13 -15.45 -12.40
CA GLU A 257 2.99 -16.29 -13.23
C GLU A 257 4.25 -15.54 -13.65
N ARG A 258 4.15 -14.37 -14.27
CA ARG A 258 5.28 -13.51 -14.65
C ARG A 258 6.20 -13.19 -13.47
N THR A 259 5.59 -12.94 -12.30
CA THR A 259 6.33 -12.63 -11.07
C THR A 259 7.14 -13.84 -10.61
N PHE A 260 6.52 -15.02 -10.56
CA PHE A 260 7.16 -16.24 -10.08
C PHE A 260 8.23 -16.76 -11.06
N GLU A 261 8.04 -16.64 -12.37
CA GLU A 261 9.08 -16.93 -13.37
C GLU A 261 10.32 -16.05 -13.16
N HIS A 262 10.13 -14.75 -12.97
CA HIS A 262 11.23 -13.84 -12.68
C HIS A 262 11.95 -14.17 -11.36
N LEU A 263 11.21 -14.50 -10.30
CA LEU A 263 11.78 -14.89 -9.01
C LEU A 263 12.54 -16.21 -9.10
N LYS A 264 12.03 -17.18 -9.86
CA LYS A 264 12.69 -18.46 -10.11
C LYS A 264 14.03 -18.28 -10.83
N ALA A 265 14.05 -17.46 -11.89
CA ALA A 265 15.27 -17.15 -12.63
C ALA A 265 16.36 -16.44 -11.78
N ARG A 266 15.98 -15.78 -10.68
CA ARG A 266 16.92 -15.15 -9.73
C ARG A 266 17.37 -16.08 -8.62
N ALA A 267 16.64 -17.14 -8.36
CA ALA A 267 16.96 -18.14 -7.34
C ALA A 267 17.84 -19.28 -7.87
N SER A 268 17.92 -19.42 -9.21
CA SER A 268 18.84 -20.30 -9.94
C SER A 268 20.21 -19.68 -10.03
#